data_0f8015db54ac52374944da07d7620177
#
_entry.id   0f8015db54ac52374944da07d7620177
#
_cell.length_a   1.000
_cell.length_b   1.000
_cell.length_c   1.000
_cell.angle_alpha   90.00
_cell.angle_beta   90.00
_cell.angle_gamma   90.00
#
_symmetry.space_group_name_H-M   'P 1'
#
loop_
_entity.id
_entity.type
_entity.pdbx_description
1 polymer ?
#
loop_
_entity_poly.entity_id
_entity_poly.type
_entity_poly.pdbx_seq_one_letter_code
_entity_poly.pdbx_strand_id
1 'polypeptide(L)'
;MNNEPILSRGVWRHYQPGEQQLLAMGAPAVDARLQGGIVRNGLHEFFGAVKMDATAAAAFALMLALRLAEPRIFWISGDKERQASGRLYPPGLAEMGSDPANMLLVQAADLRDALRAAAARSDRRGQPA
;
A
#
# COMPACT_ATOMS: atom_id res chain seq x y z
N MET A 1 -25.35 -8.29 18.46
CA MET A 1 -24.33 -7.23 18.63
C MET A 1 -24.44 -6.32 17.43
N ASN A 2 -24.97 -5.13 17.61
CA ASN A 2 -25.08 -4.15 16.53
C ASN A 2 -23.68 -3.60 16.25
N ASN A 3 -23.15 -3.95 15.11
CA ASN A 3 -21.90 -3.42 14.60
C ASN A 3 -22.22 -2.12 13.84
N GLU A 4 -22.60 -1.09 14.57
CA GLU A 4 -22.81 0.23 13.99
C GLU A 4 -21.45 0.87 13.66
N PRO A 5 -21.26 1.42 12.45
CA PRO A 5 -19.99 2.04 12.09
C PRO A 5 -19.80 3.33 12.88
N ILE A 6 -18.62 3.47 13.48
CA ILE A 6 -18.21 4.57 14.37
C ILE A 6 -18.15 5.95 13.68
N LEU A 7 -18.25 6.03 12.35
CA LEU A 7 -18.15 7.27 11.59
C LEU A 7 -19.33 7.49 10.66
N SER A 8 -20.14 8.49 10.95
CA SER A 8 -21.40 8.80 10.29
C SER A 8 -21.33 9.71 9.05
N ARG A 9 -20.15 10.00 8.47
CA ARG A 9 -20.03 10.89 7.31
C ARG A 9 -19.00 10.40 6.27
N GLY A 10 -19.13 9.16 5.84
CA GLY A 10 -18.43 8.65 4.69
C GLY A 10 -19.37 7.73 3.91
N VAL A 11 -19.32 7.79 2.60
CA VAL A 11 -19.97 6.77 1.78
C VAL A 11 -19.21 5.47 1.98
N TRP A 12 -19.62 4.70 2.98
CA TRP A 12 -19.12 3.34 3.14
C TRP A 12 -19.77 2.50 2.05
N ARG A 13 -19.01 2.15 1.04
CA ARG A 13 -19.39 1.04 0.19
C ARG A 13 -19.29 -0.19 1.07
N HIS A 14 -20.45 -0.81 1.35
CA HIS A 14 -20.45 -2.11 2.00
C HIS A 14 -19.48 -3.02 1.25
N TYR A 15 -18.50 -3.50 1.98
CA TYR A 15 -17.64 -4.57 1.48
C TYR A 15 -18.54 -5.76 1.14
N GLN A 16 -18.78 -5.97 -0.14
CA GLN A 16 -19.43 -7.17 -0.63
C GLN A 16 -18.33 -8.23 -0.72
N PRO A 17 -18.39 -9.33 0.03
CA PRO A 17 -17.50 -10.45 -0.18
C PRO A 17 -17.89 -11.13 -1.50
N GLY A 18 -17.49 -10.52 -2.61
CA GLY A 18 -17.36 -11.18 -3.89
C GLY A 18 -16.13 -12.08 -3.85
N GLU A 19 -15.89 -12.86 -4.90
CA GLU A 19 -14.66 -13.65 -5.02
C GLU A 19 -13.45 -12.76 -4.78
N GLN A 20 -12.87 -12.87 -3.60
CA GLN A 20 -11.71 -12.08 -3.21
C GLN A 20 -10.54 -12.56 -4.04
N GLN A 21 -10.10 -11.72 -4.96
CA GLN A 21 -8.83 -11.99 -5.62
C GLN A 21 -7.70 -11.84 -4.59
N LEU A 22 -7.06 -12.96 -4.29
CA LEU A 22 -5.93 -12.99 -3.37
C LEU A 22 -4.61 -12.79 -4.13
N LEU A 23 -3.67 -12.15 -3.48
CA LEU A 23 -2.29 -12.05 -3.91
C LEU A 23 -1.45 -12.95 -2.99
N ALA A 24 -0.91 -14.02 -3.55
CA ALA A 24 0.05 -14.85 -2.83
C ALA A 24 1.33 -14.06 -2.56
N MET A 25 1.85 -14.17 -1.36
CA MET A 25 3.08 -13.49 -0.94
C MET A 25 4.34 -14.17 -1.49
N GLY A 26 4.22 -15.40 -1.97
CA GLY A 26 5.32 -16.20 -2.50
C GLY A 26 6.10 -16.94 -1.42
N ALA A 27 5.57 -17.01 -0.23
CA ALA A 27 6.09 -17.77 0.90
C ALA A 27 5.04 -18.81 1.31
N PRO A 28 5.15 -20.08 0.90
CA PRO A 28 4.09 -21.09 1.07
C PRO A 28 3.57 -21.23 2.49
N ALA A 29 4.43 -21.15 3.49
CA ALA A 29 4.03 -21.24 4.89
C ALA A 29 3.18 -20.03 5.34
N VAL A 30 3.48 -18.84 4.81
CA VAL A 30 2.74 -17.62 5.10
C VAL A 30 1.43 -17.62 4.33
N ASP A 31 1.47 -17.99 3.04
CA ASP A 31 0.29 -18.06 2.19
C ASP A 31 -0.73 -19.07 2.73
N ALA A 32 -0.27 -20.20 3.23
CA ALA A 32 -1.13 -21.18 3.88
C ALA A 32 -1.82 -20.63 5.14
N ARG A 33 -1.10 -19.82 5.94
CA ARG A 33 -1.67 -19.15 7.12
C ARG A 33 -2.68 -18.07 6.76
N LEU A 34 -2.48 -17.41 5.63
CA LEU A 34 -3.37 -16.38 5.08
C LEU A 34 -4.45 -16.95 4.15
N GLN A 35 -4.60 -18.28 4.11
CA GLN A 35 -5.58 -18.95 3.26
C GLN A 35 -5.46 -18.59 1.77
N GLY A 36 -4.24 -18.41 1.28
CA GLY A 36 -3.92 -18.14 -0.12
C GLY A 36 -3.27 -16.78 -0.38
N GLY A 37 -3.15 -15.92 0.61
CA GLY A 37 -2.49 -14.63 0.45
C GLY A 37 -3.28 -13.47 1.04
N ILE A 38 -2.97 -12.26 0.59
CA ILE A 38 -3.66 -11.03 0.99
C ILE A 38 -4.67 -10.58 -0.07
N VAL A 39 -5.70 -9.87 0.34
CA VAL A 39 -6.73 -9.33 -0.58
C VAL A 39 -6.13 -8.28 -1.51
N ARG A 40 -6.32 -8.42 -2.84
CA ARG A 40 -5.74 -7.48 -3.81
C ARG A 40 -6.27 -6.05 -3.70
N ASN A 41 -7.54 -5.89 -3.38
CA ASN A 41 -8.23 -4.59 -3.33
C ASN A 41 -8.54 -4.21 -1.88
N GLY A 42 -7.54 -4.26 -1.00
CA GLY A 42 -7.68 -3.94 0.42
C GLY A 42 -6.66 -2.92 0.90
N LEU A 43 -6.91 -2.39 2.08
CA LEU A 43 -5.94 -1.62 2.84
C LEU A 43 -5.12 -2.62 3.68
N HIS A 44 -3.81 -2.56 3.53
CA HIS A 44 -2.88 -3.40 4.27
C HIS A 44 -1.90 -2.54 5.05
N GLU A 45 -1.60 -2.96 6.26
CA GLU A 45 -0.62 -2.32 7.12
C GLU A 45 0.55 -3.28 7.33
N PHE A 46 1.77 -2.79 7.13
CA PHE A 46 3.01 -3.52 7.36
C PHE A 46 3.89 -2.72 8.31
N PHE A 47 4.29 -3.34 9.39
CA PHE A 47 5.19 -2.72 10.35
C PHE A 47 6.24 -3.72 10.83
N GLY A 48 7.42 -3.21 11.14
CA GLY A 48 8.49 -4.02 11.70
C GLY A 48 8.29 -4.24 13.21
N ALA A 49 8.87 -5.30 13.74
CA ALA A 49 8.84 -5.59 15.16
C ALA A 49 9.59 -4.53 15.99
N VAL A 50 10.63 -3.94 15.39
CA VAL A 50 11.41 -2.84 15.98
C VAL A 50 11.58 -1.72 14.95
N LYS A 51 11.92 -0.52 15.43
CA LYS A 51 12.05 0.68 14.59
C LYS A 51 13.03 0.49 13.42
N MET A 52 14.09 -0.29 13.60
CA MET A 52 15.09 -0.57 12.57
C MET A 52 14.52 -1.39 11.39
N ASP A 53 13.44 -2.11 11.59
CA ASP A 53 12.79 -2.93 10.55
C ASP A 53 11.85 -2.13 9.64
N ALA A 54 11.67 -0.84 9.89
CA ALA A 54 10.75 -0.01 9.11
C ALA A 54 11.10 0.02 7.62
N THR A 55 12.39 0.08 7.28
CA THR A 55 12.85 0.04 5.89
C THR A 55 12.57 -1.31 5.24
N ALA A 56 12.74 -2.40 5.98
CA ALA A 56 12.43 -3.75 5.50
C ALA A 56 10.92 -3.93 5.27
N ALA A 57 10.08 -3.40 6.17
CA ALA A 57 8.63 -3.42 6.02
C ALA A 57 8.18 -2.60 4.79
N ALA A 58 8.78 -1.44 4.56
CA ALA A 58 8.51 -0.62 3.38
C ALA A 58 8.95 -1.32 2.07
N ALA A 59 10.13 -1.94 2.06
CA ALA A 59 10.61 -2.72 0.90
C ALA A 59 9.70 -3.92 0.62
N PHE A 60 9.22 -4.60 1.65
CA PHE A 60 8.29 -5.70 1.52
C PHE A 60 6.95 -5.25 0.93
N ALA A 61 6.39 -4.14 1.40
CA ALA A 61 5.18 -3.54 0.83
C ALA A 61 5.36 -3.18 -0.65
N LEU A 62 6.53 -2.62 -1.02
CA LEU A 62 6.84 -2.33 -2.42
C LEU A 62 6.92 -3.59 -3.27
N MET A 63 7.58 -4.64 -2.80
CA MET A 63 7.64 -5.92 -3.52
C MET A 63 6.25 -6.51 -3.78
N LEU A 64 5.35 -6.43 -2.81
CA LEU A 64 3.96 -6.85 -2.99
C LEU A 64 3.22 -5.97 -4.01
N ALA A 65 3.43 -4.65 -3.96
CA ALA A 65 2.83 -3.73 -4.93
C ALA A 65 3.28 -4.03 -6.37
N LEU A 66 4.56 -4.38 -6.57
CA LEU A 66 5.09 -4.79 -7.87
C LEU A 66 4.42 -6.06 -8.40
N ARG A 67 4.03 -6.99 -7.53
CA ARG A 67 3.33 -8.23 -7.91
C ARG A 67 1.88 -8.00 -8.33
N LEU A 68 1.29 -6.86 -7.98
CA LEU A 68 -0.07 -6.52 -8.40
C LEU A 68 -0.17 -6.22 -9.89
N ALA A 69 0.94 -6.05 -10.59
CA ALA A 69 1.02 -5.69 -12.00
C ALA A 69 0.22 -4.41 -12.34
N GLU A 70 0.07 -3.52 -11.38
CA GLU A 70 -0.58 -2.22 -11.59
C GLU A 70 0.32 -1.30 -12.41
N PRO A 71 -0.24 -0.53 -13.34
CA PRO A 71 0.56 0.27 -14.27
C PRO A 71 1.31 1.41 -13.58
N ARG A 72 0.89 1.82 -12.39
CA ARG A 72 1.52 2.92 -11.65
C ARG A 72 1.48 2.69 -10.16
N ILE A 73 2.61 2.92 -9.52
CA ILE A 73 2.76 2.91 -8.07
C ILE A 73 2.83 4.34 -7.57
N PHE A 74 1.99 4.67 -6.59
CA PHE A 74 2.06 5.92 -5.85
C PHE A 74 2.78 5.63 -4.53
N TRP A 75 3.97 6.19 -4.40
CA TRP A 75 4.74 6.12 -3.18
C TRP A 75 4.66 7.44 -2.44
N ILE A 76 3.97 7.45 -1.30
CA ILE A 76 3.79 8.64 -0.49
C ILE A 76 4.68 8.51 0.75
N SER A 77 5.59 9.46 0.96
CA SER A 77 6.47 9.49 2.13
C SER A 77 6.42 10.83 2.82
N GLY A 78 6.47 10.82 4.15
CA GLY A 78 6.60 12.02 4.96
C GLY A 78 8.05 12.52 5.04
N ASP A 79 8.23 13.78 5.39
CA ASP A 79 9.55 14.37 5.54
C ASP A 79 10.37 13.72 6.65
N LYS A 80 9.72 13.35 7.75
CA LYS A 80 10.38 12.67 8.89
C LYS A 80 10.88 11.28 8.51
N GLU A 81 10.08 10.50 7.80
CA GLU A 81 10.44 9.17 7.33
C GLU A 81 11.61 9.24 6.34
N ARG A 82 11.60 10.24 5.45
CA ARG A 82 12.67 10.47 4.50
C ARG A 82 13.98 10.87 5.16
N GLN A 83 13.94 11.67 6.22
CA GLN A 83 15.12 12.02 7.01
C GLN A 83 15.67 10.82 7.77
N ALA A 84 14.80 9.95 8.26
CA ALA A 84 15.20 8.77 9.03
C ALA A 84 15.67 7.60 8.17
N SER A 85 15.02 7.34 7.02
CA SER A 85 15.21 6.14 6.20
C SER A 85 15.83 6.43 4.82
N GLY A 86 16.07 7.71 4.51
CA GLY A 86 16.62 8.11 3.22
C GLY A 86 15.53 8.22 2.12
N ARG A 87 16.01 8.29 0.88
CA ARG A 87 15.16 8.37 -0.32
C ARG A 87 15.18 7.05 -1.05
N LEU A 88 14.10 6.77 -1.78
CA LEU A 88 14.11 5.68 -2.73
C LEU A 88 15.25 5.89 -3.76
N TYR A 89 15.99 4.82 -4.01
CA TYR A 89 17.11 4.82 -4.95
C TYR A 89 16.67 4.18 -6.26
N PRO A 90 16.51 4.98 -7.35
CA PRO A 90 15.92 4.47 -8.60
C PRO A 90 16.63 3.26 -9.20
N PRO A 91 17.98 3.18 -9.23
CA PRO A 91 18.64 1.98 -9.72
C PRO A 91 18.31 0.73 -8.91
N GLY A 92 18.25 0.82 -7.58
CA GLY A 92 17.84 -0.30 -6.72
C GLY A 92 16.39 -0.72 -6.94
N LEU A 93 15.50 0.24 -7.25
CA LEU A 93 14.11 -0.09 -7.64
C LEU A 93 14.06 -0.86 -8.94
N ALA A 94 14.87 -0.48 -9.92
CA ALA A 94 14.99 -1.19 -11.20
C ALA A 94 15.51 -2.63 -11.01
N GLU A 95 16.49 -2.83 -10.13
CA GLU A 95 17.00 -4.16 -9.77
C GLU A 95 15.93 -5.03 -9.09
N MET A 96 15.01 -4.42 -8.36
CA MET A 96 13.83 -5.11 -7.77
C MET A 96 12.73 -5.42 -8.80
N GLY A 97 12.89 -5.05 -10.04
CA GLY A 97 11.90 -5.25 -11.10
C GLY A 97 10.87 -4.13 -11.26
N SER A 98 11.09 -2.99 -10.58
CA SER A 98 10.26 -1.80 -10.79
C SER A 98 10.74 -1.03 -12.01
N ASP A 99 9.80 -0.47 -12.77
CA ASP A 99 10.11 0.61 -13.70
C ASP A 99 9.94 1.95 -12.98
N PRO A 100 11.03 2.69 -12.72
CA PRO A 100 10.94 3.98 -12.05
C PRO A 100 10.05 5.00 -12.76
N ALA A 101 9.88 4.88 -14.08
CA ALA A 101 8.98 5.74 -14.86
C ALA A 101 7.50 5.53 -14.51
N ASN A 102 7.17 4.37 -13.96
CA ASN A 102 5.83 4.02 -13.50
C ASN A 102 5.58 4.34 -12.01
N MET A 103 6.53 4.98 -11.36
CA MET A 103 6.39 5.39 -9.96
C MET A 103 6.17 6.89 -9.87
N LEU A 104 5.13 7.29 -9.13
CA LEU A 104 4.93 8.66 -8.71
C LEU A 104 5.32 8.80 -7.23
N LEU A 105 6.37 9.57 -6.99
CA LEU A 105 6.83 9.87 -5.65
C LEU A 105 6.15 11.15 -5.14
N VAL A 106 5.40 11.02 -4.06
CA VAL A 106 4.72 12.13 -3.40
C VAL A 106 5.39 12.40 -2.06
N GLN A 107 5.87 13.62 -1.88
CA GLN A 107 6.42 14.08 -0.61
C GLN A 107 5.34 14.83 0.16
N ALA A 108 5.03 14.36 1.35
CA ALA A 108 4.07 14.99 2.24
C ALA A 108 4.79 15.67 3.40
N ALA A 109 4.39 16.88 3.74
CA ALA A 109 4.97 17.61 4.87
C ALA A 109 4.63 16.94 6.20
N ASP A 110 3.43 16.38 6.30
CA ASP A 110 2.94 15.69 7.49
C ASP A 110 2.01 14.52 7.13
N LEU A 111 1.55 13.80 8.16
CA LEU A 111 0.63 12.67 8.00
C LEU A 111 -0.71 13.10 7.38
N ARG A 112 -1.21 14.29 7.68
CA ARG A 112 -2.47 14.78 7.12
C ARG A 112 -2.37 14.97 5.60
N ASP A 113 -1.27 15.54 5.14
CA ASP A 113 -1.02 15.72 3.71
C ASP A 113 -0.79 14.39 3.00
N ALA A 114 -0.13 13.43 3.66
CA ALA A 114 0.00 12.07 3.15
C ALA A 114 -1.37 11.40 2.95
N LEU A 115 -2.26 11.50 3.94
CA LEU A 115 -3.60 10.93 3.86
C LEU A 115 -4.46 11.63 2.78
N ARG A 116 -4.34 12.95 2.63
CA ARG A 116 -5.02 13.71 1.56
C ARG A 116 -4.56 13.27 0.17
N ALA A 117 -3.25 13.08 -0.01
CA ALA A 117 -2.70 12.59 -1.28
C ALA A 117 -3.20 11.18 -1.60
N ALA A 118 -3.26 10.29 -0.62
CA ALA A 118 -3.78 8.94 -0.77
C ALA A 118 -5.28 8.96 -1.13
N ALA A 119 -6.09 9.76 -0.43
CA ALA A 119 -7.52 9.89 -0.67
C ALA A 119 -7.81 10.43 -2.09
N ALA A 120 -7.13 11.49 -2.52
CA ALA A 120 -7.27 12.06 -3.85
C ALA A 120 -6.97 11.07 -4.99
N ARG A 121 -6.10 10.09 -4.73
CA ARG A 121 -5.82 9.00 -5.67
C ARG A 121 -6.94 7.97 -5.71
N SER A 122 -7.51 7.63 -4.56
CA SER A 122 -8.59 6.64 -4.47
C SER A 122 -9.85 7.11 -5.17
N ASP A 123 -10.19 8.39 -5.07
CA ASP A 123 -11.37 8.98 -5.71
C ASP A 123 -11.31 8.91 -7.25
N ARG A 124 -10.13 9.08 -7.83
CA ARG A 124 -9.96 9.02 -9.29
C ARG A 124 -10.13 7.61 -9.89
N ARG A 125 -9.99 6.57 -9.09
CA ARG A 125 -10.25 5.19 -9.54
C ARG A 125 -11.74 4.85 -9.61
N GLY A 126 -12.59 5.66 -9.00
CA GLY A 126 -14.05 5.48 -8.97
C GLY A 126 -14.82 6.23 -10.05
N GLN A 127 -14.18 7.07 -10.85
CA GLN A 127 -14.83 7.77 -11.96
C GLN A 127 -14.67 6.97 -13.25
N PRO A 128 -15.77 6.55 -13.89
CA PRO A 128 -15.71 6.04 -15.25
C PRO A 128 -15.23 7.15 -16.18
N ALA A 129 -14.39 6.78 -17.14
CA ALA A 129 -13.91 7.66 -18.18
C ALA A 129 -15.08 8.14 -19.07
#